data_2f3806dbf390b1fc08549939f12aad54
#
_entry.id   2f3806dbf390b1fc08549939f12aad54
#
_cell.length_a   1.000
_cell.length_b   1.000
_cell.length_c   1.000
_cell.angle_alpha   90.00
_cell.angle_beta   90.00
_cell.angle_gamma   90.00
#
_symmetry.space_group_name_H-M   'P 1'
#
loop_
_entity.id
_entity.type
_entity.pdbx_description
1 polymer ?
#
loop_
_entity_poly.entity_id
_entity_poly.type
_entity_poly.pdbx_seq_one_letter_code
_entity_poly.pdbx_strand_id
1 'polypeptide(L)'
;MLHQESKSNVLRAAEANNEWKGVLRLRQCVTHAQDTYHYSYAKDDGLRPIVARKSSLTELRLDLVTNEWVIVAPERAWRPHEQAEYAEIISEPTFVKECPFCPGNEGMTPPEVAVYQKNTGDSKWVVRVVPNMYPVLDGEEAAEKRLVDGFFVSEGGFGTHEVVIESPVHNQTLKGMSPYEVESVLRAYRDRYITLSKKANVKLIVIFRNHGPTAGTSIRHPHSQIVAAPVVSAEVTNRCTIASEHYQKTGKCLYCEINQWELLSGKRILSETNRFLVFNPYASRYPFETWISPKNHRASFGKIDSDEIRELAIILHETIRTIDFALDDPDFNFFFSHGSVGL
;
A
#
# COMPACT_ATOMS: atom_id res chain seq x y z
N MET A 1 24.66 -24.73 -23.80
CA MET A 1 23.65 -24.16 -24.72
C MET A 1 22.21 -24.49 -24.37
N LEU A 2 21.88 -25.61 -23.74
CA LEU A 2 20.49 -25.99 -23.40
C LEU A 2 19.88 -25.25 -22.16
N HIS A 3 20.67 -24.53 -21.36
CA HIS A 3 20.20 -23.84 -20.16
C HIS A 3 19.80 -22.36 -20.39
N GLN A 4 20.15 -21.77 -21.54
CA GLN A 4 19.75 -20.40 -21.88
C GLN A 4 18.42 -20.32 -22.64
N GLU A 5 18.07 -21.37 -23.38
CA GLU A 5 16.77 -21.41 -24.12
C GLU A 5 15.57 -21.62 -23.19
N SER A 6 15.73 -22.29 -22.04
CA SER A 6 14.61 -22.48 -21.09
C SER A 6 14.21 -21.19 -20.37
N LYS A 7 15.19 -20.30 -20.07
CA LYS A 7 14.92 -19.01 -19.43
C LYS A 7 14.24 -17.99 -20.37
N SER A 8 14.57 -18.01 -21.66
CA SER A 8 13.93 -17.13 -22.64
C SER A 8 12.51 -17.55 -22.96
N ASN A 9 12.20 -18.84 -22.90
CA ASN A 9 10.85 -19.34 -23.14
C ASN A 9 9.92 -19.12 -21.94
N VAL A 10 10.43 -19.15 -20.71
CA VAL A 10 9.67 -18.81 -19.50
C VAL A 10 9.32 -17.32 -19.49
N LEU A 11 10.24 -16.44 -19.90
CA LEU A 11 9.99 -15.00 -20.01
C LEU A 11 8.98 -14.67 -21.12
N ARG A 12 9.08 -15.33 -22.30
CA ARG A 12 8.11 -15.13 -23.41
C ARG A 12 6.72 -15.68 -23.11
N ALA A 13 6.59 -16.74 -22.35
CA ALA A 13 5.29 -17.26 -21.90
C ALA A 13 4.65 -16.34 -20.85
N ALA A 14 5.46 -15.65 -20.04
CA ALA A 14 4.99 -14.64 -19.08
C ALA A 14 4.45 -13.38 -19.78
N GLU A 15 5.03 -12.99 -20.94
CA GLU A 15 4.60 -11.83 -21.73
C GLU A 15 3.25 -12.01 -22.41
N ALA A 16 2.80 -13.25 -22.66
CA ALA A 16 1.62 -13.49 -23.50
C ALA A 16 0.27 -13.47 -22.74
N ASN A 17 0.22 -13.67 -21.41
CA ASN A 17 -1.05 -13.83 -20.68
C ASN A 17 -1.04 -13.44 -19.19
N ASN A 18 -0.03 -12.72 -18.68
CA ASN A 18 0.08 -12.43 -17.24
C ASN A 18 -0.42 -11.03 -16.87
N GLU A 19 -1.72 -10.87 -16.80
CA GLU A 19 -2.32 -9.74 -16.10
C GLU A 19 -2.36 -9.99 -14.58
N TRP A 20 -1.42 -9.41 -13.85
CA TRP A 20 -1.34 -9.47 -12.41
C TRP A 20 -2.32 -8.50 -11.75
N LYS A 21 -3.09 -8.95 -10.76
CA LYS A 21 -4.08 -8.12 -10.08
C LYS A 21 -3.43 -7.24 -9.02
N GLY A 22 -3.57 -5.92 -9.16
CA GLY A 22 -3.13 -4.97 -8.13
C GLY A 22 -3.99 -5.08 -6.86
N VAL A 23 -3.35 -5.05 -5.71
CA VAL A 23 -3.99 -5.05 -4.38
C VAL A 23 -3.38 -3.96 -3.52
N LEU A 24 -4.22 -3.13 -2.92
CA LEU A 24 -3.79 -2.23 -1.87
C LEU A 24 -3.68 -3.01 -0.56
N ARG A 25 -2.50 -2.97 0.06
CA ARG A 25 -2.23 -3.62 1.34
C ARG A 25 -1.99 -2.60 2.42
N LEU A 26 -2.72 -2.75 3.52
CA LEU A 26 -2.53 -2.03 4.75
C LEU A 26 -1.79 -2.94 5.74
N ARG A 27 -0.71 -2.43 6.30
CA ARG A 27 0.05 -3.10 7.36
C ARG A 27 0.11 -2.19 8.56
N GLN A 28 -0.11 -2.73 9.73
CA GLN A 28 0.13 -2.05 10.98
C GLN A 28 1.58 -2.32 11.44
N CYS A 29 2.30 -1.27 11.80
CA CYS A 29 3.57 -1.41 12.52
C CYS A 29 3.24 -1.57 14.00
N VAL A 30 3.26 -2.82 14.49
CA VAL A 30 3.00 -3.08 15.90
C VAL A 30 4.32 -3.10 16.64
N THR A 31 4.62 -2.05 17.36
CA THR A 31 5.57 -2.08 18.47
C THR A 31 4.89 -2.32 19.81
N HIS A 32 3.57 -2.06 19.90
CA HIS A 32 2.78 -2.30 21.10
C HIS A 32 1.38 -2.75 20.72
N ALA A 33 0.99 -3.96 21.09
CA ALA A 33 -0.38 -4.41 21.00
C ALA A 33 -1.13 -3.87 22.23
N GLN A 34 -2.05 -2.96 22.01
CA GLN A 34 -3.03 -2.56 22.99
C GLN A 34 -4.24 -3.48 22.93
N ASP A 35 -4.96 -3.58 24.04
CA ASP A 35 -6.14 -4.43 24.20
C ASP A 35 -7.11 -4.30 23.02
N THR A 36 -7.21 -5.36 22.22
CA THR A 36 -8.15 -5.40 21.12
C THR A 36 -9.49 -5.86 21.60
N TYR A 37 -10.44 -4.94 21.70
CA TYR A 37 -11.85 -5.28 21.82
C TYR A 37 -12.38 -5.66 20.43
N HIS A 38 -12.83 -6.90 20.29
CA HIS A 38 -13.57 -7.33 19.11
C HIS A 38 -14.98 -6.75 19.17
N TYR A 39 -15.27 -5.76 18.33
CA TYR A 39 -16.63 -5.30 18.10
C TYR A 39 -17.18 -5.97 16.85
N SER A 40 -18.19 -6.80 17.00
CA SER A 40 -19.05 -7.19 15.90
C SER A 40 -20.30 -6.30 15.95
N TYR A 41 -20.60 -5.60 14.85
CA TYR A 41 -21.85 -4.87 14.73
C TYR A 41 -22.99 -5.88 14.57
N ALA A 42 -23.82 -6.05 15.63
CA ALA A 42 -25.17 -6.51 15.47
C ALA A 42 -26.06 -5.27 15.32
N LYS A 43 -26.82 -5.18 14.23
CA LYS A 43 -27.98 -4.29 14.18
C LYS A 43 -28.96 -4.78 15.22
N ASP A 44 -29.25 -3.94 16.16
CA ASP A 44 -30.31 -3.86 17.16
C ASP A 44 -29.85 -3.91 18.61
N ASP A 45 -30.13 -2.79 19.27
CA ASP A 45 -30.40 -2.58 20.66
C ASP A 45 -29.49 -3.23 21.72
N GLY A 46 -28.53 -2.46 22.16
CA GLY A 46 -27.84 -2.68 23.42
C GLY A 46 -26.48 -3.39 23.29
N LEU A 47 -25.44 -2.61 23.52
CA LEU A 47 -24.07 -3.04 23.71
C LEU A 47 -23.97 -4.19 24.72
N ARG A 48 -23.88 -5.41 24.26
CA ARG A 48 -23.40 -6.54 25.06
C ARG A 48 -21.98 -6.86 24.58
N PRO A 49 -21.00 -6.94 25.48
CA PRO A 49 -19.68 -7.41 25.12
C PRO A 49 -19.81 -8.85 24.60
N ILE A 50 -19.46 -9.08 23.36
CA ILE A 50 -19.36 -10.45 22.83
C ILE A 50 -18.10 -11.04 23.45
N VAL A 51 -18.30 -11.88 24.44
CA VAL A 51 -17.25 -12.73 24.99
C VAL A 51 -16.78 -13.62 23.85
N ALA A 52 -15.58 -13.33 23.31
CA ALA A 52 -14.97 -14.15 22.31
C ALA A 52 -14.92 -15.59 22.79
N ARG A 53 -15.50 -16.51 22.01
CA ARG A 53 -15.40 -17.94 22.29
C ARG A 53 -13.92 -18.32 22.34
N LYS A 54 -13.47 -18.73 23.49
CA LYS A 54 -12.15 -19.30 23.73
C LYS A 54 -12.02 -20.59 22.92
N SER A 55 -11.55 -20.49 21.68
CA SER A 55 -10.98 -21.61 20.93
C SER A 55 -10.38 -21.12 19.62
N SER A 56 -9.16 -20.65 19.66
CA SER A 56 -8.34 -20.67 18.46
C SER A 56 -7.00 -21.24 18.84
N LEU A 57 -6.82 -22.49 18.50
CA LEU A 57 -5.52 -23.12 18.51
C LEU A 57 -4.56 -22.29 17.65
N THR A 58 -3.31 -22.20 18.06
CA THR A 58 -2.25 -21.69 17.16
C THR A 58 -2.22 -22.51 15.90
N GLU A 59 -2.28 -21.86 14.75
CA GLU A 59 -2.30 -22.48 13.43
C GLU A 59 -1.11 -22.04 12.58
N LEU A 60 -0.68 -22.90 11.68
CA LEU A 60 0.14 -22.55 10.54
C LEU A 60 -0.74 -22.41 9.31
N ARG A 61 -0.72 -21.24 8.68
CA ARG A 61 -1.48 -20.95 7.46
C ARG A 61 -0.54 -20.67 6.30
N LEU A 62 -0.80 -21.31 5.15
CA LEU A 62 -0.05 -21.05 3.93
C LEU A 62 -0.57 -19.79 3.26
N ASP A 63 0.30 -18.81 3.06
CA ASP A 63 0.03 -17.66 2.18
C ASP A 63 0.21 -18.11 0.73
N LEU A 64 -0.91 -18.23 0.00
CA LEU A 64 -0.92 -18.69 -1.38
C LEU A 64 -0.21 -17.75 -2.36
N VAL A 65 0.00 -16.49 -1.97
CA VAL A 65 0.61 -15.46 -2.82
C VAL A 65 2.13 -15.51 -2.75
N THR A 66 2.68 -15.94 -1.61
CA THR A 66 4.13 -15.95 -1.37
C THR A 66 4.69 -17.35 -1.16
N ASN A 67 3.79 -18.33 -0.99
CA ASN A 67 4.12 -19.70 -0.64
C ASN A 67 4.89 -19.83 0.68
N GLU A 68 4.63 -18.91 1.62
CA GLU A 68 5.22 -18.91 2.96
C GLU A 68 4.21 -19.32 4.02
N TRP A 69 4.69 -19.99 5.07
CA TRP A 69 3.88 -20.37 6.22
C TRP A 69 3.84 -19.23 7.25
N VAL A 70 2.64 -18.87 7.69
CA VAL A 70 2.39 -17.83 8.70
C VAL A 70 1.86 -18.49 9.97
N ILE A 71 2.46 -18.16 11.13
CA ILE A 71 1.96 -18.57 12.44
C ILE A 71 0.84 -17.62 12.85
N VAL A 72 -0.38 -18.13 13.01
CA VAL A 72 -1.52 -17.39 13.54
C VAL A 72 -1.78 -17.89 14.96
N ALA A 73 -1.50 -17.06 15.95
CA ALA A 73 -1.57 -17.37 17.38
C ALA A 73 -2.44 -16.34 18.11
N PRO A 74 -3.77 -16.41 18.02
CA PRO A 74 -4.69 -15.41 18.56
C PRO A 74 -4.55 -15.19 20.07
N GLU A 75 -4.20 -16.23 20.83
CA GLU A 75 -4.01 -16.10 22.28
C GLU A 75 -2.84 -15.19 22.67
N ARG A 76 -1.91 -14.93 21.75
CA ARG A 76 -0.81 -13.97 22.02
C ARG A 76 -1.28 -12.52 22.09
N ALA A 77 -2.46 -12.19 21.58
CA ALA A 77 -3.07 -10.88 21.74
C ALA A 77 -3.38 -10.54 23.23
N TRP A 78 -3.52 -11.56 24.06
CA TRP A 78 -3.80 -11.39 25.50
C TRP A 78 -2.56 -11.34 26.38
N ARG A 79 -1.37 -11.21 25.81
CA ARG A 79 -0.16 -11.05 26.64
C ARG A 79 -0.22 -9.74 27.40
N PRO A 80 0.21 -9.72 28.68
CA PRO A 80 0.44 -8.47 29.37
C PRO A 80 1.49 -7.66 28.60
N HIS A 81 1.17 -6.44 28.24
CA HIS A 81 2.11 -5.47 27.69
C HIS A 81 2.35 -4.40 28.72
N GLU A 82 3.61 -4.01 28.94
CA GLU A 82 3.91 -2.80 29.68
C GLU A 82 3.32 -1.63 28.88
N GLN A 83 2.43 -0.87 29.50
CA GLN A 83 1.86 0.33 28.90
C GLN A 83 3.00 1.31 28.64
N ALA A 84 3.24 1.64 27.39
CA ALA A 84 4.04 2.80 27.08
C ALA A 84 3.32 4.03 27.65
N GLU A 85 4.04 4.85 28.43
CA GLU A 85 3.51 6.14 28.86
C GLU A 85 3.05 6.91 27.62
N TYR A 86 1.74 7.17 27.53
CA TYR A 86 1.18 8.00 26.48
C TYR A 86 1.78 9.39 26.61
N ALA A 87 2.57 9.79 25.63
CA ALA A 87 2.86 11.21 25.47
C ALA A 87 1.52 11.92 25.24
N GLU A 88 1.26 12.98 26.02
CA GLU A 88 0.08 13.81 25.85
C GLU A 88 -0.10 14.12 24.35
N ILE A 89 -1.29 13.82 23.80
CA ILE A 89 -1.65 14.17 22.44
C ILE A 89 -1.74 15.69 22.38
N ILE A 90 -0.63 16.33 22.12
CA ILE A 90 -0.59 17.76 21.82
C ILE A 90 -1.28 17.91 20.47
N SER A 91 -2.44 18.54 20.46
CA SER A 91 -3.15 18.90 19.22
C SER A 91 -2.20 19.71 18.33
N GLU A 92 -1.73 19.11 17.24
CA GLU A 92 -0.85 19.79 16.31
C GLU A 92 -1.59 20.91 15.59
N PRO A 93 -0.90 22.04 15.27
CA PRO A 93 -1.51 23.14 14.56
C PRO A 93 -1.79 22.75 13.09
N THR A 94 -2.78 23.40 12.49
CA THR A 94 -3.12 23.24 11.06
C THR A 94 -2.06 23.77 10.11
N PHE A 95 -1.12 24.57 10.63
CA PHE A 95 -0.01 25.20 9.90
C PHE A 95 1.22 25.29 10.80
N VAL A 96 2.39 24.92 10.25
CA VAL A 96 3.70 25.05 10.90
C VAL A 96 4.63 25.85 9.99
N LYS A 97 5.16 26.95 10.49
CA LYS A 97 5.97 27.90 9.70
C LYS A 97 7.22 27.26 9.12
N GLU A 98 7.85 26.37 9.85
CA GLU A 98 9.10 25.69 9.48
C GLU A 98 8.87 24.40 8.66
N CYS A 99 7.62 24.00 8.45
CA CYS A 99 7.31 22.78 7.71
C CYS A 99 7.40 23.03 6.20
N PRO A 100 8.25 22.29 5.45
CA PRO A 100 8.44 22.51 4.00
C PRO A 100 7.20 22.16 3.18
N PHE A 101 6.21 21.46 3.77
CA PHE A 101 5.00 21.02 3.07
C PHE A 101 3.81 21.95 3.31
N CYS A 102 3.88 22.86 4.27
CA CYS A 102 2.83 23.83 4.52
C CYS A 102 2.74 24.88 3.39
N PRO A 103 1.51 25.36 3.05
CA PRO A 103 1.31 26.41 2.05
C PRO A 103 2.11 27.68 2.38
N GLY A 104 2.72 28.28 1.34
CA GLY A 104 3.63 29.44 1.48
C GLY A 104 5.10 29.06 1.66
N ASN A 105 5.40 27.78 1.87
CA ASN A 105 6.76 27.25 2.00
C ASN A 105 7.20 26.45 0.76
N GLU A 106 6.54 26.65 -0.39
CA GLU A 106 6.81 25.92 -1.64
C GLU A 106 8.27 26.01 -2.07
N GLY A 107 8.92 27.14 -1.78
CA GLY A 107 10.36 27.33 -2.04
C GLY A 107 11.29 26.49 -1.16
N MET A 108 10.81 25.82 -0.13
CA MET A 108 11.59 24.89 0.71
C MET A 108 11.63 23.46 0.15
N THR A 109 10.92 23.19 -0.95
CA THR A 109 10.92 21.91 -1.66
C THR A 109 11.50 22.11 -3.07
N PRO A 110 11.98 21.05 -3.74
CA PRO A 110 12.22 21.12 -5.17
C PRO A 110 10.96 21.53 -5.94
N PRO A 111 11.09 22.07 -7.18
CA PRO A 111 9.94 22.41 -8.00
C PRO A 111 8.98 21.25 -8.19
N GLU A 112 7.68 21.54 -8.19
CA GLU A 112 6.63 20.53 -8.35
C GLU A 112 6.72 19.82 -9.72
N VAL A 113 6.52 18.51 -9.71
CA VAL A 113 6.33 17.71 -10.92
C VAL A 113 4.85 17.53 -11.27
N ALA A 114 3.95 17.76 -10.31
CA ALA A 114 2.51 17.83 -10.52
C ALA A 114 1.82 18.60 -9.37
N VAL A 115 0.73 19.28 -9.70
CA VAL A 115 -0.12 20.03 -8.76
C VAL A 115 -1.60 19.73 -9.08
N TYR A 116 -2.38 19.45 -8.06
CA TYR A 116 -3.82 19.23 -8.16
C TYR A 116 -4.54 20.35 -7.42
N GLN A 117 -5.57 20.94 -8.04
CA GLN A 117 -6.33 22.07 -7.53
C GLN A 117 -7.82 21.74 -7.45
N LYS A 118 -8.56 22.41 -6.59
CA LYS A 118 -10.03 22.36 -6.64
C LYS A 118 -10.54 22.99 -7.93
N ASN A 119 -11.57 22.40 -8.54
CA ASN A 119 -12.24 22.92 -9.74
C ASN A 119 -13.04 24.23 -9.50
N THR A 120 -12.69 25.01 -8.48
CA THR A 120 -13.44 26.20 -8.03
C THR A 120 -12.84 27.51 -8.50
N GLY A 121 -11.84 27.49 -9.41
CA GLY A 121 -11.13 28.73 -9.83
C GLY A 121 -10.19 29.32 -8.76
N ASP A 122 -10.08 28.69 -7.61
CA ASP A 122 -9.13 29.03 -6.57
C ASP A 122 -7.76 28.46 -6.94
N SER A 123 -6.71 29.30 -6.93
CA SER A 123 -5.33 28.90 -7.26
C SER A 123 -4.68 28.00 -6.20
N LYS A 124 -5.38 27.70 -5.13
CA LYS A 124 -4.88 26.88 -4.02
C LYS A 124 -4.80 25.41 -4.41
N TRP A 125 -3.64 24.81 -4.16
CA TRP A 125 -3.44 23.39 -4.37
C TRP A 125 -4.15 22.54 -3.29
N VAL A 126 -4.49 21.33 -3.63
CA VAL A 126 -5.01 20.29 -2.71
C VAL A 126 -4.05 19.13 -2.56
N VAL A 127 -3.27 18.81 -3.61
CA VAL A 127 -2.19 17.84 -3.60
C VAL A 127 -1.03 18.39 -4.41
N ARG A 128 0.19 18.26 -3.89
CA ARG A 128 1.43 18.60 -4.59
C ARG A 128 2.31 17.38 -4.69
N VAL A 129 3.00 17.21 -5.82
CA VAL A 129 4.01 16.18 -6.00
C VAL A 129 5.34 16.84 -6.29
N VAL A 130 6.33 16.52 -5.48
CA VAL A 130 7.68 17.08 -5.60
C VAL A 130 8.72 15.96 -5.65
N PRO A 131 9.87 16.15 -6.30
CA PRO A 131 11.02 15.26 -6.12
C PRO A 131 11.40 15.18 -4.64
N ASN A 132 11.77 14.00 -4.15
CA ASN A 132 12.30 13.90 -2.80
C ASN A 132 13.65 14.60 -2.72
N MET A 133 13.85 15.48 -1.73
CA MET A 133 15.12 16.20 -1.54
C MET A 133 16.27 15.24 -1.16
N TYR A 134 15.95 14.10 -0.57
CA TYR A 134 16.90 13.05 -0.17
C TYR A 134 16.51 11.73 -0.83
N PRO A 135 16.65 11.61 -2.16
CA PRO A 135 16.13 10.48 -2.90
C PRO A 135 16.92 9.19 -2.59
N VAL A 136 16.22 8.07 -2.54
CA VAL A 136 16.86 6.73 -2.43
C VAL A 136 17.39 6.25 -3.78
N LEU A 137 16.84 6.78 -4.86
CA LEU A 137 17.26 6.57 -6.24
C LEU A 137 17.22 7.91 -6.96
N ASP A 138 18.27 8.24 -7.69
CA ASP A 138 18.38 9.45 -8.49
C ASP A 138 19.08 9.15 -9.82
N GLY A 139 19.14 10.12 -10.69
CA GLY A 139 19.79 10.00 -12.00
C GLY A 139 18.82 9.59 -13.13
N GLU A 140 19.21 9.97 -14.34
CA GLU A 140 18.42 9.80 -15.56
C GLU A 140 18.91 8.63 -16.43
N GLU A 141 20.16 8.23 -16.27
CA GLU A 141 20.78 7.19 -17.06
C GLU A 141 21.10 5.93 -16.23
N ALA A 142 20.76 4.78 -16.76
CA ALA A 142 21.14 3.51 -16.16
C ALA A 142 22.66 3.35 -16.23
N ALA A 143 23.30 3.27 -15.08
CA ALA A 143 24.70 2.94 -15.02
C ALA A 143 24.93 1.46 -15.32
N GLU A 144 26.00 1.15 -16.03
CA GLU A 144 26.36 -0.26 -16.30
C GLU A 144 26.65 -1.02 -15.02
N LYS A 145 26.27 -2.30 -15.03
CA LYS A 145 26.67 -3.24 -13.98
C LYS A 145 28.17 -3.42 -13.98
N ARG A 146 28.79 -3.28 -12.81
CA ARG A 146 30.23 -3.47 -12.63
C ARG A 146 30.52 -4.53 -11.58
N LEU A 147 31.61 -5.25 -11.80
CA LEU A 147 32.17 -6.16 -10.82
C LEU A 147 33.06 -5.38 -9.85
N VAL A 148 32.79 -5.50 -8.57
CA VAL A 148 33.59 -4.89 -7.48
C VAL A 148 34.38 -6.03 -6.82
N ASP A 149 35.67 -5.82 -6.65
CA ASP A 149 36.62 -6.81 -6.08
C ASP A 149 36.57 -8.18 -6.77
N GLY A 150 36.18 -8.21 -8.04
CA GLY A 150 36.08 -9.45 -8.83
C GLY A 150 34.96 -10.40 -8.43
N PHE A 151 34.11 -10.04 -7.48
CA PHE A 151 33.05 -10.89 -6.91
C PHE A 151 31.70 -10.19 -6.74
N PHE A 152 31.68 -9.00 -6.19
CA PHE A 152 30.43 -8.28 -5.92
C PHE A 152 29.95 -7.53 -7.15
N VAL A 153 28.61 -7.43 -7.32
CA VAL A 153 28.01 -6.70 -8.42
C VAL A 153 27.39 -5.42 -7.90
N SER A 154 27.69 -4.31 -8.52
CA SER A 154 27.12 -2.99 -8.24
C SER A 154 26.56 -2.39 -9.53
N GLU A 155 25.48 -1.61 -9.39
CA GLU A 155 24.85 -0.84 -10.47
C GLU A 155 24.54 0.56 -9.93
N GLY A 156 24.53 1.59 -10.75
CA GLY A 156 24.16 2.94 -10.32
C GLY A 156 22.72 3.00 -9.84
N GLY A 157 22.44 3.82 -8.83
CA GLY A 157 21.13 4.02 -8.21
C GLY A 157 20.17 4.84 -9.10
N PHE A 158 20.04 4.45 -10.38
CA PHE A 158 19.10 5.08 -11.30
C PHE A 158 17.66 4.95 -10.82
N GLY A 159 16.86 6.01 -11.00
CA GLY A 159 15.44 5.95 -10.67
C GLY A 159 14.82 7.32 -10.39
N THR A 160 13.65 7.29 -9.82
CA THR A 160 12.93 8.50 -9.42
C THR A 160 12.32 8.29 -8.04
N HIS A 161 12.46 9.26 -7.17
CA HIS A 161 11.83 9.27 -5.85
C HIS A 161 11.05 10.57 -5.67
N GLU A 162 9.74 10.46 -5.53
CA GLU A 162 8.80 11.58 -5.39
C GLU A 162 8.08 11.52 -4.06
N VAL A 163 7.74 12.69 -3.51
CA VAL A 163 6.89 12.89 -2.35
C VAL A 163 5.56 13.45 -2.83
N VAL A 164 4.47 12.85 -2.41
CA VAL A 164 3.11 13.33 -2.62
C VAL A 164 2.65 13.98 -1.32
N ILE A 165 2.55 15.30 -1.30
CA ILE A 165 2.01 16.09 -0.19
C ILE A 165 0.50 16.05 -0.32
N GLU A 166 -0.16 15.35 0.61
CA GLU A 166 -1.56 14.89 0.48
C GLU A 166 -2.60 15.95 0.86
N SER A 167 -2.20 17.01 1.55
CA SER A 167 -3.09 18.07 2.02
C SER A 167 -2.33 19.37 2.20
N PRO A 168 -2.96 20.55 2.07
CA PRO A 168 -2.40 21.82 2.53
C PRO A 168 -2.44 21.99 4.06
N VAL A 169 -3.17 21.15 4.79
CA VAL A 169 -3.36 21.26 6.24
C VAL A 169 -2.38 20.35 6.96
N HIS A 170 -1.55 20.92 7.85
CA HIS A 170 -0.41 20.25 8.47
C HIS A 170 -0.80 19.00 9.28
N ASN A 171 -1.82 19.11 10.09
CA ASN A 171 -2.29 18.04 10.99
C ASN A 171 -3.44 17.20 10.39
N GLN A 172 -3.69 17.32 9.08
CA GLN A 172 -4.69 16.50 8.41
C GLN A 172 -4.21 15.04 8.34
N THR A 173 -5.14 14.11 8.52
CA THR A 173 -4.88 12.68 8.34
C THR A 173 -5.88 12.10 7.35
N LEU A 174 -5.62 10.93 6.79
CA LEU A 174 -6.55 10.28 5.86
C LEU A 174 -7.95 10.08 6.48
N LYS A 175 -8.03 9.79 7.80
CA LYS A 175 -9.31 9.67 8.51
C LYS A 175 -10.11 10.96 8.58
N GLY A 176 -9.43 12.11 8.60
CA GLY A 176 -10.03 13.44 8.66
C GLY A 176 -10.28 14.07 7.29
N MET A 177 -9.72 13.52 6.21
CA MET A 177 -9.96 13.98 4.84
C MET A 177 -11.39 13.64 4.41
N SER A 178 -11.97 14.45 3.52
CA SER A 178 -13.17 14.06 2.78
C SER A 178 -12.82 12.99 1.73
N PRO A 179 -13.79 12.16 1.28
CA PRO A 179 -13.57 11.24 0.17
C PRO A 179 -13.04 11.90 -1.11
N TYR A 180 -13.40 13.16 -1.36
CA TYR A 180 -12.90 13.94 -2.51
C TYR A 180 -11.40 14.25 -2.36
N GLU A 181 -10.93 14.57 -1.17
CA GLU A 181 -9.51 14.82 -0.92
C GLU A 181 -8.70 13.52 -1.07
N VAL A 182 -9.20 12.39 -0.55
CA VAL A 182 -8.60 11.08 -0.77
C VAL A 182 -8.59 10.70 -2.25
N GLU A 183 -9.69 10.99 -2.99
CA GLU A 183 -9.75 10.80 -4.45
C GLU A 183 -8.65 11.59 -5.16
N SER A 184 -8.41 12.84 -4.74
CA SER A 184 -7.36 13.70 -5.33
C SER A 184 -5.96 13.11 -5.11
N VAL A 185 -5.69 12.55 -3.94
CA VAL A 185 -4.44 11.82 -3.65
C VAL A 185 -4.29 10.59 -4.54
N LEU A 186 -5.33 9.76 -4.67
CA LEU A 186 -5.31 8.57 -5.51
C LEU A 186 -5.16 8.90 -7.01
N ARG A 187 -5.73 10.02 -7.47
CA ARG A 187 -5.50 10.54 -8.83
C ARG A 187 -4.04 10.90 -9.04
N ALA A 188 -3.42 11.58 -8.05
CA ALA A 188 -1.99 11.90 -8.10
C ALA A 188 -1.15 10.62 -8.20
N TYR A 189 -1.43 9.59 -7.40
CA TYR A 189 -0.73 8.31 -7.49
C TYR A 189 -0.86 7.66 -8.88
N ARG A 190 -2.08 7.58 -9.43
CA ARG A 190 -2.31 7.00 -10.77
C ARG A 190 -1.56 7.77 -11.87
N ASP A 191 -1.70 9.09 -11.88
CA ASP A 191 -1.13 9.92 -12.93
C ASP A 191 0.41 9.91 -12.87
N ARG A 192 0.98 9.88 -11.68
CA ARG A 192 2.43 9.69 -11.49
C ARG A 192 2.86 8.29 -11.89
N TYR A 193 2.12 7.26 -11.50
CA TYR A 193 2.37 5.89 -11.94
C TYR A 193 2.43 5.79 -13.46
N ILE A 194 1.43 6.33 -14.18
CA ILE A 194 1.37 6.34 -15.65
C ILE A 194 2.56 7.11 -16.24
N THR A 195 2.93 8.24 -15.65
CA THR A 195 4.05 9.06 -16.13
C THR A 195 5.38 8.33 -15.94
N LEU A 196 5.62 7.79 -14.76
CA LEU A 196 6.86 7.10 -14.41
C LEU A 196 7.01 5.76 -15.15
N SER A 197 5.91 5.05 -15.41
CA SER A 197 5.94 3.78 -16.16
C SER A 197 6.36 3.93 -17.63
N LYS A 198 6.32 5.14 -18.18
CA LYS A 198 6.80 5.43 -19.55
C LYS A 198 8.31 5.68 -19.63
N LYS A 199 8.98 5.87 -18.49
CA LYS A 199 10.44 6.04 -18.49
C LYS A 199 11.12 4.73 -18.88
N ALA A 200 12.09 4.83 -19.76
CA ALA A 200 12.92 3.70 -20.16
C ALA A 200 13.53 3.05 -18.95
N ASN A 201 13.86 1.94 -18.71
CA ASN A 201 14.53 1.31 -17.55
C ASN A 201 13.74 1.28 -16.22
N VAL A 202 12.53 1.85 -16.11
CA VAL A 202 11.68 1.64 -14.94
C VAL A 202 10.99 0.28 -15.04
N LYS A 203 11.28 -0.58 -14.06
CA LYS A 203 10.72 -1.95 -14.00
C LYS A 203 9.75 -2.14 -12.83
N LEU A 204 9.86 -1.31 -11.80
CA LEU A 204 8.99 -1.37 -10.63
C LEU A 204 8.67 0.05 -10.16
N ILE A 205 7.40 0.30 -9.83
CA ILE A 205 6.96 1.52 -9.16
C ILE A 205 6.35 1.11 -7.83
N VAL A 206 6.84 1.67 -6.75
CA VAL A 206 6.31 1.44 -5.39
C VAL A 206 5.66 2.71 -4.92
N ILE A 207 4.38 2.65 -4.59
CA ILE A 207 3.63 3.73 -3.95
C ILE A 207 3.33 3.29 -2.52
N PHE A 208 3.76 4.08 -1.54
CA PHE A 208 3.58 3.74 -0.13
C PHE A 208 3.37 4.96 0.74
N ARG A 209 2.72 4.75 1.85
CA ARG A 209 2.49 5.76 2.89
C ARG A 209 2.86 5.19 4.25
N ASN A 210 3.55 5.99 5.02
CA ASN A 210 3.83 5.74 6.43
C ASN A 210 2.98 6.70 7.27
N HIS A 211 2.32 6.20 8.30
CA HIS A 211 1.57 6.98 9.27
C HIS A 211 2.07 6.67 10.67
N GLY A 212 2.47 7.71 11.37
CA GLY A 212 2.99 7.60 12.72
C GLY A 212 4.51 7.32 12.80
N PRO A 213 5.13 7.63 13.95
CA PRO A 213 6.57 7.58 14.13
C PRO A 213 7.14 6.15 14.04
N THR A 214 6.45 5.14 14.56
CA THR A 214 6.93 3.75 14.51
C THR A 214 6.78 3.13 13.12
N ALA A 215 5.94 3.73 12.25
CA ALA A 215 5.81 3.37 10.85
C ALA A 215 6.90 4.01 9.97
N GLY A 216 7.79 4.84 10.53
CA GLY A 216 8.90 5.47 9.81
C GLY A 216 8.54 6.81 9.16
N THR A 217 7.52 7.51 9.66
CA THR A 217 7.20 8.87 9.23
C THR A 217 8.23 9.85 9.75
N SER A 218 8.93 10.56 8.85
CA SER A 218 9.95 11.57 9.22
C SER A 218 9.38 12.98 9.37
N ILE A 219 8.31 13.31 8.67
CA ILE A 219 7.61 14.59 8.69
C ILE A 219 6.13 14.32 8.99
N ARG A 220 5.58 14.98 10.00
CA ARG A 220 4.19 14.75 10.44
C ARG A 220 3.14 15.22 9.42
N HIS A 221 3.45 16.29 8.68
CA HIS A 221 2.58 16.73 7.58
C HIS A 221 2.24 15.56 6.65
N PRO A 222 0.96 15.31 6.32
CA PRO A 222 0.54 14.10 5.62
C PRO A 222 1.17 14.01 4.24
N HIS A 223 1.90 12.92 4.03
CA HIS A 223 2.56 12.67 2.76
C HIS A 223 2.71 11.17 2.52
N SER A 224 2.89 10.84 1.27
CA SER A 224 3.26 9.52 0.77
C SER A 224 4.42 9.62 -0.19
N GLN A 225 4.91 8.48 -0.65
CA GLN A 225 6.11 8.43 -1.48
C GLN A 225 5.89 7.51 -2.68
N ILE A 226 6.53 7.86 -3.79
CA ILE A 226 6.55 7.08 -5.01
C ILE A 226 8.01 6.85 -5.42
N VAL A 227 8.41 5.59 -5.52
CA VAL A 227 9.75 5.20 -5.96
C VAL A 227 9.63 4.40 -7.26
N ALA A 228 10.26 4.87 -8.31
CA ALA A 228 10.37 4.17 -9.59
C ALA A 228 11.79 3.60 -9.74
N ALA A 229 11.92 2.28 -9.79
CA ALA A 229 13.19 1.57 -9.74
C ALA A 229 13.48 0.79 -11.02
N PRO A 230 14.77 0.62 -11.39
CA PRO A 230 15.20 -0.16 -12.54
C PRO A 230 15.24 -1.66 -12.27
N VAL A 231 15.02 -2.05 -11.02
CA VAL A 231 15.07 -3.44 -10.56
C VAL A 231 13.74 -3.88 -9.95
N VAL A 232 13.40 -5.14 -10.10
CA VAL A 232 12.25 -5.76 -9.45
C VAL A 232 12.75 -6.48 -8.20
N SER A 233 12.10 -6.25 -7.05
CA SER A 233 12.47 -6.93 -5.81
C SER A 233 12.20 -8.43 -5.90
N ALA A 234 12.97 -9.22 -5.12
CA ALA A 234 12.77 -10.67 -5.06
C ALA A 234 11.34 -11.04 -4.60
N GLU A 235 10.76 -10.27 -3.68
CA GLU A 235 9.39 -10.48 -3.21
C GLU A 235 8.35 -10.32 -4.34
N VAL A 236 8.45 -9.26 -5.16
CA VAL A 236 7.56 -9.05 -6.30
C VAL A 236 7.77 -10.14 -7.36
N THR A 237 9.03 -10.49 -7.66
CA THR A 237 9.36 -11.56 -8.60
C THR A 237 8.76 -12.89 -8.15
N ASN A 238 8.92 -13.26 -6.88
CA ASN A 238 8.37 -14.50 -6.33
C ASN A 238 6.83 -14.54 -6.46
N ARG A 239 6.15 -13.46 -6.09
CA ARG A 239 4.67 -13.38 -6.21
C ARG A 239 4.19 -13.49 -7.65
N CYS A 240 4.88 -12.85 -8.58
CA CYS A 240 4.56 -12.97 -10.01
C CYS A 240 4.78 -14.40 -10.50
N THR A 241 5.86 -15.06 -10.09
CA THR A 241 6.14 -16.47 -10.44
C THR A 241 5.04 -17.39 -9.94
N ILE A 242 4.65 -17.30 -8.66
CA ILE A 242 3.59 -18.12 -8.06
C ILE A 242 2.25 -17.90 -8.78
N ALA A 243 1.88 -16.64 -9.06
CA ALA A 243 0.66 -16.31 -9.76
C ALA A 243 0.66 -16.87 -11.20
N SER A 244 1.81 -16.81 -11.89
CA SER A 244 1.99 -17.36 -13.23
C SER A 244 1.88 -18.89 -13.24
N GLU A 245 2.56 -19.57 -12.31
CA GLU A 245 2.47 -21.02 -12.18
C GLU A 245 1.05 -21.49 -11.86
N HIS A 246 0.34 -20.75 -10.99
CA HIS A 246 -1.05 -21.02 -10.69
C HIS A 246 -1.91 -20.92 -11.94
N TYR A 247 -1.75 -19.85 -12.72
CA TYR A 247 -2.48 -19.66 -13.98
C TYR A 247 -2.18 -20.76 -15.00
N GLN A 248 -0.92 -21.14 -15.16
CA GLN A 248 -0.52 -22.23 -16.05
C GLN A 248 -1.16 -23.56 -15.67
N LYS A 249 -1.32 -23.83 -14.37
CA LYS A 249 -1.92 -25.07 -13.87
C LYS A 249 -3.44 -25.08 -13.93
N THR A 250 -4.10 -23.94 -13.71
CA THR A 250 -5.55 -23.87 -13.47
C THR A 250 -6.33 -23.11 -14.53
N GLY A 251 -5.65 -22.30 -15.35
CA GLY A 251 -6.27 -21.33 -16.28
C GLY A 251 -6.93 -20.15 -15.58
N LYS A 252 -6.69 -19.94 -14.25
CA LYS A 252 -7.34 -18.92 -13.46
C LYS A 252 -6.34 -18.00 -12.75
N CYS A 253 -6.71 -16.74 -12.61
CA CYS A 253 -5.90 -15.79 -11.85
C CYS A 253 -5.97 -16.11 -10.34
N LEU A 254 -4.83 -16.32 -9.69
CA LEU A 254 -4.73 -16.61 -8.26
C LEU A 254 -5.47 -15.57 -7.39
N TYR A 255 -5.28 -14.28 -7.65
CA TYR A 255 -5.92 -13.21 -6.87
C TYR A 255 -7.44 -13.13 -7.09
N CYS A 256 -7.91 -13.45 -8.31
CA CYS A 256 -9.34 -13.54 -8.57
C CYS A 256 -9.96 -14.74 -7.82
N GLU A 257 -9.27 -15.87 -7.77
CA GLU A 257 -9.73 -17.03 -6.99
C GLU A 257 -9.72 -16.73 -5.49
N ILE A 258 -8.68 -16.08 -4.95
CA ILE A 258 -8.66 -15.65 -3.55
C ILE A 258 -9.88 -14.76 -3.25
N ASN A 259 -10.18 -13.76 -4.07
CA ASN A 259 -11.36 -12.91 -3.88
C ASN A 259 -12.65 -13.73 -3.86
N GLN A 260 -12.79 -14.68 -4.79
CA GLN A 260 -13.97 -15.54 -4.88
C GLN A 260 -14.12 -16.41 -3.64
N TRP A 261 -13.04 -17.01 -3.15
CA TRP A 261 -13.07 -17.83 -1.94
C TRP A 261 -13.32 -17.03 -0.67
N GLU A 262 -12.80 -15.81 -0.57
CA GLU A 262 -13.11 -14.92 0.54
C GLU A 262 -14.59 -14.54 0.55
N LEU A 263 -15.17 -14.20 -0.61
CA LEU A 263 -16.59 -13.91 -0.75
C LEU A 263 -17.46 -15.11 -0.37
N LEU A 264 -17.13 -16.32 -0.86
CA LEU A 264 -17.86 -17.55 -0.53
C LEU A 264 -17.78 -17.88 0.96
N SER A 265 -16.63 -17.67 1.57
CA SER A 265 -16.41 -17.91 3.00
C SER A 265 -17.15 -16.90 3.88
N GLY A 266 -17.15 -15.62 3.51
CA GLY A 266 -17.70 -14.50 4.27
C GLY A 266 -17.01 -14.21 5.62
N LYS A 267 -16.04 -15.05 6.04
CA LYS A 267 -15.50 -15.03 7.42
C LYS A 267 -14.52 -13.88 7.69
N ARG A 268 -13.88 -13.36 6.65
CA ARG A 268 -12.79 -12.36 6.74
C ARG A 268 -13.13 -11.07 5.98
N ILE A 269 -14.34 -10.97 5.43
CA ILE A 269 -14.82 -9.77 4.74
C ILE A 269 -15.10 -8.68 5.77
N LEU A 270 -14.52 -7.53 5.55
CA LEU A 270 -14.79 -6.31 6.32
C LEU A 270 -15.80 -5.42 5.62
N SER A 271 -15.68 -5.28 4.29
CA SER A 271 -16.58 -4.48 3.48
C SER A 271 -16.56 -4.94 2.03
N GLU A 272 -17.64 -4.67 1.31
CA GLU A 272 -17.81 -5.00 -0.09
C GLU A 272 -18.51 -3.85 -0.81
N THR A 273 -17.97 -3.45 -1.96
CA THR A 273 -18.60 -2.49 -2.87
C THR A 273 -18.84 -3.14 -4.24
N ASN A 274 -19.34 -2.38 -5.19
CA ASN A 274 -19.53 -2.90 -6.55
C ASN A 274 -18.19 -3.32 -7.19
N ARG A 275 -17.11 -2.59 -6.91
CA ARG A 275 -15.81 -2.75 -7.59
C ARG A 275 -14.70 -3.29 -6.70
N PHE A 276 -14.85 -3.21 -5.38
CA PHE A 276 -13.80 -3.61 -4.43
C PHE A 276 -14.30 -4.54 -3.35
N LEU A 277 -13.37 -5.33 -2.84
CA LEU A 277 -13.53 -6.21 -1.70
C LEU A 277 -12.49 -5.84 -0.64
N VAL A 278 -12.91 -5.68 0.61
CA VAL A 278 -12.03 -5.42 1.76
C VAL A 278 -12.08 -6.62 2.69
N PHE A 279 -10.93 -7.21 2.96
CA PHE A 279 -10.85 -8.39 3.82
C PHE A 279 -9.49 -8.53 4.51
N ASN A 280 -9.47 -9.26 5.61
CA ASN A 280 -8.23 -9.71 6.22
C ASN A 280 -7.77 -11.00 5.52
N PRO A 281 -6.55 -11.08 4.96
CA PRO A 281 -6.10 -12.27 4.24
C PRO A 281 -6.04 -13.49 5.15
N TYR A 282 -6.29 -14.68 4.59
CA TYR A 282 -6.27 -15.93 5.36
C TYR A 282 -4.97 -16.16 6.15
N ALA A 283 -3.84 -15.83 5.54
CA ALA A 283 -2.52 -15.90 6.12
C ALA A 283 -1.96 -14.49 6.38
N SER A 284 -2.64 -13.69 7.21
CA SER A 284 -2.16 -12.36 7.61
C SER A 284 -0.81 -12.47 8.32
N ARG A 285 0.18 -11.74 7.81
CA ARG A 285 1.54 -11.71 8.37
C ARG A 285 1.68 -10.75 9.54
N TYR A 286 0.83 -9.73 9.55
CA TYR A 286 0.80 -8.69 10.55
C TYR A 286 -0.58 -8.63 11.20
N PRO A 287 -0.68 -8.26 12.47
CA PRO A 287 -1.95 -7.93 13.08
C PRO A 287 -2.69 -6.88 12.24
N PHE A 288 -3.99 -7.07 12.06
CA PHE A 288 -4.87 -6.18 11.31
C PHE A 288 -4.47 -5.93 9.86
N GLU A 289 -3.64 -6.79 9.26
CA GLU A 289 -3.38 -6.73 7.82
C GLU A 289 -4.69 -6.78 7.06
N THR A 290 -4.93 -5.75 6.23
CA THR A 290 -6.16 -5.59 5.48
C THR A 290 -5.84 -5.39 4.00
N TRP A 291 -6.58 -6.08 3.15
CA TRP A 291 -6.47 -5.95 1.71
C TRP A 291 -7.70 -5.27 1.13
N ILE A 292 -7.47 -4.27 0.28
CA ILE A 292 -8.48 -3.70 -0.61
C ILE A 292 -8.19 -4.21 -2.01
N SER A 293 -9.00 -5.14 -2.49
CA SER A 293 -8.80 -5.86 -3.74
C SER A 293 -9.85 -5.49 -4.77
N PRO A 294 -9.50 -5.08 -6.00
CA PRO A 294 -10.48 -4.86 -7.04
C PRO A 294 -11.16 -6.18 -7.42
N LYS A 295 -12.48 -6.18 -7.64
CA LYS A 295 -13.24 -7.34 -8.13
C LYS A 295 -12.95 -7.58 -9.62
N ASN A 296 -12.83 -6.51 -10.40
CA ASN A 296 -12.41 -6.62 -11.78
C ASN A 296 -10.93 -6.98 -11.86
N HIS A 297 -10.60 -7.86 -12.80
CA HIS A 297 -9.21 -8.21 -13.06
C HIS A 297 -8.45 -7.01 -13.61
N ARG A 298 -7.42 -6.55 -12.89
CA ARG A 298 -6.56 -5.43 -13.26
C ARG A 298 -5.10 -5.77 -12.96
N ALA A 299 -4.27 -5.72 -13.98
CA ALA A 299 -2.84 -6.00 -13.83
C ALA A 299 -2.05 -4.86 -13.20
N SER A 300 -2.48 -3.63 -13.41
CA SER A 300 -1.72 -2.43 -13.07
C SER A 300 -2.62 -1.37 -12.47
N PHE A 301 -2.12 -0.67 -11.45
CA PHE A 301 -2.80 0.48 -10.86
C PHE A 301 -2.98 1.62 -11.87
N GLY A 302 -2.08 1.76 -12.85
CA GLY A 302 -2.22 2.75 -13.92
C GLY A 302 -3.44 2.56 -14.84
N LYS A 303 -4.05 1.35 -14.83
CA LYS A 303 -5.25 1.05 -15.61
C LYS A 303 -6.57 1.31 -14.86
N ILE A 304 -6.52 1.77 -13.62
CA ILE A 304 -7.72 2.11 -12.83
C ILE A 304 -8.45 3.30 -13.47
N ASP A 305 -9.76 3.20 -13.66
CA ASP A 305 -10.56 4.28 -14.22
C ASP A 305 -11.02 5.30 -13.14
N SER A 306 -11.67 6.38 -13.58
CA SER A 306 -12.07 7.45 -12.65
C SER A 306 -13.18 7.05 -11.69
N ASP A 307 -14.07 6.13 -12.08
CA ASP A 307 -15.12 5.62 -11.20
C ASP A 307 -14.56 4.64 -10.19
N GLU A 308 -13.61 3.80 -10.60
CA GLU A 308 -12.86 2.93 -9.70
C GLU A 308 -12.05 3.75 -8.68
N ILE A 309 -11.39 4.84 -9.09
CA ILE A 309 -10.66 5.73 -8.16
C ILE A 309 -11.61 6.35 -7.12
N ARG A 310 -12.77 6.83 -7.57
CA ARG A 310 -13.77 7.43 -6.66
C ARG A 310 -14.26 6.42 -5.63
N GLU A 311 -14.57 5.22 -6.07
CA GLU A 311 -15.01 4.14 -5.18
C GLU A 311 -13.87 3.66 -4.25
N LEU A 312 -12.63 3.56 -4.77
CA LEU A 312 -11.44 3.27 -3.96
C LEU A 312 -11.19 4.34 -2.90
N ALA A 313 -11.42 5.62 -3.20
CA ALA A 313 -11.26 6.71 -2.24
C ALA A 313 -12.24 6.56 -1.07
N ILE A 314 -13.49 6.24 -1.35
CA ILE A 314 -14.52 6.02 -0.33
C ILE A 314 -14.12 4.83 0.54
N ILE A 315 -13.83 3.68 -0.07
CA ILE A 315 -13.58 2.46 0.70
C ILE A 315 -12.25 2.50 1.45
N LEU A 316 -11.22 3.16 0.92
CA LEU A 316 -9.95 3.39 1.61
C LEU A 316 -10.18 4.29 2.84
N HIS A 317 -10.90 5.39 2.68
CA HIS A 317 -11.23 6.31 3.77
C HIS A 317 -12.02 5.59 4.89
N GLU A 318 -13.05 4.82 4.55
CA GLU A 318 -13.82 4.02 5.50
C GLU A 318 -12.96 2.96 6.20
N THR A 319 -12.10 2.28 5.47
CA THR A 319 -11.19 1.26 6.03
C THR A 319 -10.23 1.88 7.03
N ILE A 320 -9.60 3.02 6.70
CA ILE A 320 -8.71 3.74 7.62
C ILE A 320 -9.46 4.21 8.86
N ARG A 321 -10.66 4.76 8.72
CA ARG A 321 -11.48 5.17 9.87
C ARG A 321 -11.87 4.00 10.76
N THR A 322 -12.16 2.86 10.18
CA THR A 322 -12.50 1.65 10.93
C THR A 322 -11.31 1.15 11.74
N ILE A 323 -10.12 1.12 11.13
CA ILE A 323 -8.86 0.74 11.80
C ILE A 323 -8.53 1.74 12.91
N ASP A 324 -8.64 3.03 12.63
CA ASP A 324 -8.42 4.10 13.59
C ASP A 324 -9.35 4.00 14.80
N PHE A 325 -10.65 3.82 14.56
CA PHE A 325 -11.64 3.65 15.62
C PHE A 325 -11.39 2.38 16.46
N ALA A 326 -10.99 1.28 15.82
CA ALA A 326 -10.78 0.00 16.51
C ALA A 326 -9.48 -0.02 17.34
N LEU A 327 -8.47 0.76 16.97
CA LEU A 327 -7.12 0.66 17.50
C LEU A 327 -6.59 1.96 18.10
N ASP A 328 -7.41 3.01 18.17
CA ASP A 328 -7.10 4.33 18.76
C ASP A 328 -5.84 4.97 18.16
N ASP A 329 -5.94 5.43 16.91
CA ASP A 329 -4.89 6.10 16.12
C ASP A 329 -3.58 5.29 15.96
N PRO A 330 -3.64 4.09 15.42
CA PRO A 330 -2.46 3.24 15.32
C PRO A 330 -1.49 3.74 14.25
N ASP A 331 -0.21 3.52 14.47
CA ASP A 331 0.79 3.65 13.41
C ASP A 331 0.59 2.56 12.36
N PHE A 332 0.62 2.92 11.06
CA PHE A 332 0.43 1.98 9.98
C PHE A 332 1.22 2.33 8.72
N ASN A 333 1.45 1.34 7.89
CA ASN A 333 1.90 1.52 6.51
C ASN A 333 0.85 1.00 5.55
N PHE A 334 0.67 1.65 4.43
CA PHE A 334 0.03 1.02 3.28
C PHE A 334 0.90 1.15 2.02
N PHE A 335 0.69 0.24 1.10
CA PHE A 335 1.35 0.27 -0.21
C PHE A 335 0.47 -0.39 -1.27
N PHE A 336 0.68 0.05 -2.51
CA PHE A 336 0.05 -0.57 -3.66
C PHE A 336 0.88 -1.77 -4.10
N SER A 337 0.26 -2.95 -4.08
CA SER A 337 0.86 -4.18 -4.56
C SER A 337 0.40 -4.44 -5.99
N HIS A 338 1.31 -4.41 -6.93
CA HIS A 338 1.08 -4.68 -8.35
C HIS A 338 2.29 -5.40 -8.95
N GLY A 339 2.18 -5.88 -10.18
CA GLY A 339 3.30 -6.49 -10.91
C GLY A 339 4.36 -5.47 -11.32
N SER A 340 5.40 -5.95 -11.97
CA SER A 340 6.40 -5.09 -12.60
C SER A 340 5.81 -4.28 -13.76
N VAL A 341 6.44 -3.16 -14.08
CA VAL A 341 6.04 -2.31 -15.22
C VAL A 341 6.31 -3.07 -16.52
N GLY A 342 5.31 -3.16 -17.40
CA GLY A 342 5.44 -3.82 -18.70
C GLY A 342 5.11 -5.33 -18.71
N LEU A 343 4.63 -5.89 -17.61
CA LEU A 343 4.05 -7.24 -17.57
C LEU A 343 2.54 -7.19 -17.67
#